data_9a461c7ef24a9635eba8047b8ffcbc9d
#
_entry.id   9a461c7ef24a9635eba8047b8ffcbc9d
#
_cell.length_a   1.000
_cell.length_b   1.000
_cell.length_c   1.000
_cell.angle_alpha   90.00
_cell.angle_beta   90.00
_cell.angle_gamma   90.00
#
_symmetry.space_group_name_H-M   'P 1'
#
loop_
_entity.id
_entity.type
_entity.pdbx_description
1 polymer ?
#
loop_
_entity_poly.entity_id
_entity_poly.type
_entity_poly.pdbx_seq_one_letter_code
_entity_poly.pdbx_strand_id
1 'polypeptide(L)'
;RFDLRLDRRTLALVPEELADQPTWTLLRYQQCANCPLDERTHTHCPVAANFSGVVEKFKNFVSHDRVDVVVITEERTYSKDTTVQMGLSPLLGIIMTTSGCPVMEQLKPMVRFHLPFASLEETIFRMVSMHLVAQYLRQQAGKSAEWNLDGLTRIYAQIARDATSIRDGLL
;
A
#
# COMPACT_ATOMS: atom_id res chain seq x y z
N ARG A 1 4.00 -16.15 10.15
CA ARG A 1 4.50 -15.97 8.81
C ARG A 1 3.37 -15.45 7.92
N PHE A 2 3.70 -14.49 7.04
CA PHE A 2 2.82 -13.92 6.05
C PHE A 2 3.51 -13.95 4.69
N ASP A 3 2.87 -14.52 3.68
CA ASP A 3 3.44 -14.64 2.33
C ASP A 3 2.64 -13.74 1.38
N LEU A 4 3.31 -12.77 0.74
CA LEU A 4 2.72 -11.93 -0.29
C LEU A 4 3.15 -12.42 -1.66
N ARG A 5 2.18 -12.55 -2.57
CA ARG A 5 2.44 -12.89 -3.97
C ARG A 5 1.99 -11.73 -4.85
N LEU A 6 2.90 -11.24 -5.67
CA LEU A 6 2.64 -10.17 -6.62
C LEU A 6 2.85 -10.70 -8.04
N ASP A 7 2.00 -10.30 -8.96
CA ASP A 7 2.26 -10.51 -10.39
C ASP A 7 3.53 -9.77 -10.81
N ARG A 8 4.47 -10.46 -11.43
CA ARG A 8 5.80 -9.91 -11.76
C ARG A 8 5.76 -8.73 -12.70
N ARG A 9 4.78 -8.67 -13.59
CA ARG A 9 4.67 -7.62 -14.62
C ARG A 9 3.87 -6.43 -14.14
N THR A 10 2.72 -6.69 -13.52
CA THR A 10 1.76 -5.64 -13.13
C THR A 10 1.91 -5.20 -11.70
N LEU A 11 2.64 -5.95 -10.86
CA LEU A 11 2.71 -5.80 -9.40
C LEU A 11 1.34 -5.83 -8.72
N ALA A 12 0.34 -6.40 -9.36
CA ALA A 12 -0.95 -6.63 -8.73
C ALA A 12 -0.81 -7.72 -7.66
N LEU A 13 -1.43 -7.50 -6.51
CA LEU A 13 -1.52 -8.51 -5.45
C LEU A 13 -2.33 -9.70 -5.99
N VAL A 14 -1.80 -10.90 -5.82
CA VAL A 14 -2.55 -12.15 -6.03
C VAL A 14 -3.26 -12.44 -4.72
N PRO A 15 -4.59 -12.24 -4.65
CA PRO A 15 -5.31 -12.40 -3.39
C PRO A 15 -5.27 -13.85 -2.91
N GLU A 16 -5.20 -14.05 -1.61
CA GLU A 16 -5.59 -15.34 -1.01
C GLU A 16 -7.11 -15.45 -1.12
N GLU A 17 -7.63 -16.59 -1.59
CA GLU A 17 -9.06 -16.86 -1.60
C GLU A 17 -9.53 -16.98 -0.14
N LEU A 18 -10.19 -15.95 0.35
CA LEU A 18 -10.88 -15.97 1.64
C LEU A 18 -12.31 -16.44 1.39
N ALA A 19 -12.73 -17.48 2.08
CA ALA A 19 -14.06 -18.08 1.91
C ALA A 19 -15.19 -17.08 2.20
N ASP A 20 -14.97 -16.17 3.18
CA ASP A 20 -15.92 -15.13 3.55
C ASP A 20 -15.20 -13.79 3.76
N GLN A 21 -15.68 -12.75 3.10
CA GLN A 21 -15.20 -11.39 3.31
C GLN A 21 -16.02 -10.73 4.44
N PRO A 22 -15.38 -10.22 5.51
CA PRO A 22 -16.07 -9.54 6.60
C PRO A 22 -16.90 -8.33 6.11
N THR A 23 -17.98 -8.03 6.79
CA THR A 23 -18.89 -6.91 6.43
C THR A 23 -18.22 -5.54 6.43
N TRP A 24 -17.18 -5.34 7.26
CA TRP A 24 -16.41 -4.10 7.29
C TRP A 24 -15.55 -3.87 6.03
N THR A 25 -15.38 -4.88 5.17
CA THR A 25 -14.71 -4.74 3.88
C THR A 25 -15.63 -4.23 2.78
N LEU A 26 -16.96 -4.19 3.00
CA LEU A 26 -17.92 -3.67 2.02
C LEU A 26 -17.56 -2.22 1.65
N LEU A 27 -17.59 -1.89 0.36
CA LEU A 27 -17.23 -0.55 -0.11
C LEU A 27 -18.06 0.55 0.58
N ARG A 28 -19.36 0.31 0.77
CA ARG A 28 -20.29 1.24 1.43
C ARG A 28 -20.06 1.38 2.95
N TYR A 29 -19.28 0.49 3.57
CA TYR A 29 -19.10 0.51 5.03
C TYR A 29 -18.32 1.76 5.47
N GLN A 30 -17.21 2.05 4.79
CA GLN A 30 -16.36 3.23 5.03
C GLN A 30 -15.71 3.68 3.72
N GLN A 31 -16.53 4.14 2.75
CA GLN A 31 -16.01 4.60 1.48
C GLN A 31 -15.26 5.94 1.63
N CYS A 32 -14.05 6.00 1.10
CA CYS A 32 -13.25 7.23 1.09
C CYS A 32 -13.94 8.34 0.27
N ALA A 33 -13.82 9.60 0.71
CA ALA A 33 -14.48 10.73 0.06
C ALA A 33 -14.07 10.94 -1.41
N ASN A 34 -12.86 10.52 -1.79
CA ASN A 34 -12.31 10.58 -3.16
C ASN A 34 -12.25 9.21 -3.85
N CYS A 35 -12.96 8.19 -3.34
CA CYS A 35 -12.99 6.88 -3.93
C CYS A 35 -13.72 6.90 -5.28
N PRO A 36 -13.08 6.52 -6.39
CA PRO A 36 -13.72 6.48 -7.70
C PRO A 36 -14.52 5.20 -7.97
N LEU A 37 -14.49 4.23 -7.05
CA LEU A 37 -15.19 2.96 -7.21
C LEU A 37 -16.68 3.12 -6.92
N ASP A 38 -17.52 2.41 -7.68
CA ASP A 38 -18.97 2.37 -7.52
C ASP A 38 -19.38 1.04 -6.86
N GLU A 39 -20.19 1.10 -5.80
CA GLU A 39 -20.68 -0.09 -5.06
C GLU A 39 -21.49 -1.06 -5.93
N ARG A 40 -22.07 -0.60 -7.04
CA ARG A 40 -22.79 -1.46 -7.98
C ARG A 40 -21.85 -2.38 -8.78
N THR A 41 -20.60 -2.03 -8.91
CA THR A 41 -19.56 -2.80 -9.65
C THR A 41 -18.52 -3.40 -8.73
N HIS A 42 -18.36 -2.84 -7.53
CA HIS A 42 -17.37 -3.26 -6.52
C HIS A 42 -18.06 -3.42 -5.17
N THR A 43 -18.41 -4.65 -4.82
CA THR A 43 -19.05 -4.94 -3.53
C THR A 43 -18.14 -4.60 -2.34
N HIS A 44 -16.84 -4.84 -2.46
CA HIS A 44 -15.85 -4.65 -1.41
C HIS A 44 -14.81 -3.62 -1.79
N CYS A 45 -14.31 -2.87 -0.79
CA CYS A 45 -13.10 -2.07 -0.93
C CYS A 45 -11.91 -3.03 -1.16
N PRO A 46 -11.16 -2.92 -2.27
CA PRO A 46 -10.10 -3.87 -2.58
C PRO A 46 -8.97 -3.83 -1.54
N VAL A 47 -8.71 -2.70 -0.91
CA VAL A 47 -7.73 -2.59 0.18
C VAL A 47 -8.23 -3.29 1.44
N ALA A 48 -9.47 -3.00 1.87
CA ALA A 48 -10.05 -3.60 3.06
C ALA A 48 -10.18 -5.14 2.91
N ALA A 49 -10.61 -5.61 1.74
CA ALA A 49 -10.69 -7.03 1.43
C ALA A 49 -9.35 -7.75 1.60
N ASN A 50 -8.27 -7.17 1.06
CA ASN A 50 -6.93 -7.76 1.18
C ASN A 50 -6.31 -7.55 2.58
N PHE A 51 -6.81 -6.62 3.38
CA PHE A 51 -6.40 -6.47 4.78
C PHE A 51 -7.03 -7.50 5.71
N SER A 52 -8.17 -8.09 5.34
CA SER A 52 -8.91 -8.99 6.23
C SER A 52 -8.06 -10.16 6.74
N GLY A 53 -7.21 -10.74 5.89
CA GLY A 53 -6.28 -11.80 6.30
C GLY A 53 -5.20 -11.32 7.27
N VAL A 54 -4.74 -10.07 7.15
CA VAL A 54 -3.78 -9.49 8.10
C VAL A 54 -4.45 -9.25 9.44
N VAL A 55 -5.63 -8.60 9.43
CA VAL A 55 -6.40 -8.32 10.65
C VAL A 55 -6.66 -9.61 11.41
N GLU A 56 -7.12 -10.67 10.74
CA GLU A 56 -7.39 -11.95 11.38
C GLU A 56 -6.14 -12.58 12.02
N LYS A 57 -5.00 -12.53 11.34
CA LYS A 57 -3.74 -13.09 11.87
C LYS A 57 -3.16 -12.31 13.06
N PHE A 58 -3.42 -11.01 13.12
CA PHE A 58 -2.79 -10.12 14.11
C PHE A 58 -3.75 -9.54 15.15
N LYS A 59 -5.05 -9.88 15.12
CA LYS A 59 -6.06 -9.36 16.06
C LYS A 59 -5.76 -9.59 17.55
N ASN A 60 -4.95 -10.58 17.88
CA ASN A 60 -4.59 -10.91 19.27
C ASN A 60 -3.24 -10.32 19.70
N PHE A 61 -2.56 -9.59 18.83
CA PHE A 61 -1.29 -8.95 19.15
C PHE A 61 -1.51 -7.52 19.65
N VAL A 62 -0.68 -7.10 20.58
CA VAL A 62 -0.68 -5.72 21.06
C VAL A 62 0.26 -4.88 20.18
N SER A 63 -0.18 -3.74 19.71
CA SER A 63 0.52 -2.94 18.70
C SER A 63 1.94 -2.52 19.10
N HIS A 64 2.19 -2.35 20.39
CA HIS A 64 3.48 -1.92 20.96
C HIS A 64 4.35 -3.07 21.49
N ASP A 65 3.90 -4.32 21.41
CA ASP A 65 4.74 -5.47 21.78
C ASP A 65 5.99 -5.53 20.91
N ARG A 66 7.12 -5.87 21.54
CA ARG A 66 8.41 -6.03 20.85
C ARG A 66 8.44 -7.33 20.08
N VAL A 67 8.92 -7.26 18.86
CA VAL A 67 9.02 -8.40 17.94
C VAL A 67 10.26 -8.29 17.07
N ASP A 68 10.84 -9.43 16.74
CA ASP A 68 11.83 -9.54 15.68
C ASP A 68 11.14 -9.79 14.35
N VAL A 69 11.25 -8.85 13.41
CA VAL A 69 10.64 -8.95 12.10
C VAL A 69 11.69 -9.30 11.07
N VAL A 70 11.41 -10.32 10.27
CA VAL A 70 12.25 -10.73 9.14
C VAL A 70 11.44 -10.63 7.85
N VAL A 71 11.92 -9.85 6.89
CA VAL A 71 11.33 -9.72 5.55
C VAL A 71 12.28 -10.37 4.56
N ILE A 72 11.80 -11.38 3.84
CA ILE A 72 12.57 -12.13 2.85
C ILE A 72 12.01 -11.78 1.47
N THR A 73 12.88 -11.31 0.59
CA THR A 73 12.61 -11.09 -0.84
C THR A 73 13.45 -12.04 -1.69
N GLU A 74 13.28 -12.01 -3.01
CA GLU A 74 14.11 -12.81 -3.92
C GLU A 74 15.60 -12.44 -3.80
N GLU A 75 15.92 -11.14 -3.57
CA GLU A 75 17.29 -10.64 -3.58
C GLU A 75 17.90 -10.46 -2.19
N ARG A 76 17.08 -10.26 -1.16
CA ARG A 76 17.58 -9.79 0.15
C ARG A 76 16.74 -10.27 1.31
N THR A 77 17.38 -10.35 2.46
CA THR A 77 16.71 -10.50 3.76
C THR A 77 16.96 -9.27 4.60
N TYR A 78 15.89 -8.70 5.15
CA TYR A 78 15.92 -7.60 6.09
C TYR A 78 15.46 -8.07 7.45
N SER A 79 16.10 -7.63 8.52
CA SER A 79 15.68 -7.91 9.88
C SER A 79 15.68 -6.66 10.74
N LYS A 80 14.72 -6.56 11.65
CA LYS A 80 14.63 -5.45 12.60
C LYS A 80 13.94 -5.89 13.88
N ASP A 81 14.55 -5.60 15.03
CA ASP A 81 13.88 -5.60 16.33
C ASP A 81 13.04 -4.32 16.44
N THR A 82 11.73 -4.45 16.58
CA THR A 82 10.79 -3.33 16.52
C THR A 82 9.48 -3.66 17.26
N THR A 83 8.43 -2.88 17.06
CA THR A 83 7.10 -3.20 17.57
C THR A 83 6.23 -3.84 16.48
N VAL A 84 5.16 -4.53 16.89
CA VAL A 84 4.18 -5.14 15.96
C VAL A 84 3.68 -4.10 14.96
N GLN A 85 3.28 -2.92 15.42
CA GLN A 85 2.80 -1.84 14.55
C GLN A 85 3.83 -1.42 13.49
N MET A 86 5.07 -1.20 13.91
CA MET A 86 6.15 -0.79 13.01
C MET A 86 6.58 -1.92 12.07
N GLY A 87 6.49 -3.14 12.52
CA GLY A 87 6.78 -4.33 11.72
C GLY A 87 5.73 -4.60 10.64
N LEU A 88 4.46 -4.29 10.92
CA LEU A 88 3.36 -4.43 9.96
C LEU A 88 3.32 -3.30 8.92
N SER A 89 3.82 -2.12 9.24
CA SER A 89 3.74 -0.95 8.37
C SER A 89 4.25 -1.20 6.93
N PRO A 90 5.42 -1.83 6.70
CA PRO A 90 5.87 -2.17 5.36
C PRO A 90 4.92 -3.12 4.60
N LEU A 91 4.36 -4.11 5.30
CA LEU A 91 3.40 -5.06 4.75
C LEU A 91 2.12 -4.36 4.30
N LEU A 92 1.55 -3.52 5.16
CA LEU A 92 0.34 -2.75 4.88
C LEU A 92 0.55 -1.82 3.69
N GLY A 93 1.70 -1.14 3.59
CA GLY A 93 2.05 -0.28 2.46
C GLY A 93 2.04 -1.03 1.12
N ILE A 94 2.57 -2.25 1.07
CA ILE A 94 2.52 -3.09 -0.15
C ILE A 94 1.07 -3.46 -0.47
N ILE A 95 0.30 -3.96 0.49
CA ILE A 95 -1.09 -4.37 0.27
C ILE A 95 -1.91 -3.18 -0.23
N MET A 96 -1.84 -2.01 0.40
CA MET A 96 -2.57 -0.81 -0.02
C MET A 96 -2.33 -0.48 -1.49
N THR A 97 -1.08 -0.49 -1.91
CA THR A 97 -0.68 -0.03 -3.24
C THR A 97 -0.89 -1.08 -4.34
N THR A 98 -1.04 -2.34 -3.99
CA THR A 98 -1.13 -3.46 -4.95
C THR A 98 -2.50 -4.12 -5.01
N SER A 99 -3.44 -3.73 -4.14
CA SER A 99 -4.79 -4.31 -4.03
C SER A 99 -5.76 -3.90 -5.15
N GLY A 100 -5.37 -3.01 -6.06
CA GLY A 100 -6.26 -2.53 -7.13
C GLY A 100 -7.11 -1.31 -6.74
N CYS A 101 -6.80 -0.61 -5.65
CA CYS A 101 -7.38 0.69 -5.35
C CYS A 101 -6.82 1.74 -6.32
N PRO A 102 -7.65 2.43 -7.14
CA PRO A 102 -7.15 3.36 -8.15
C PRO A 102 -6.37 4.55 -7.59
N VAL A 103 -6.63 4.96 -6.35
CA VAL A 103 -5.90 6.04 -5.68
C VAL A 103 -4.55 5.54 -5.18
N MET A 104 -4.52 4.42 -4.45
CA MET A 104 -3.31 3.86 -3.87
C MET A 104 -2.35 3.30 -4.94
N GLU A 105 -2.88 2.83 -6.06
CA GLU A 105 -2.09 2.26 -7.17
C GLU A 105 -1.10 3.26 -7.77
N GLN A 106 -1.30 4.55 -7.60
CA GLN A 106 -0.35 5.59 -8.00
C GLN A 106 1.03 5.44 -7.35
N LEU A 107 1.11 4.79 -6.17
CA LEU A 107 2.36 4.46 -5.48
C LEU A 107 2.90 3.06 -5.84
N LYS A 108 2.25 2.29 -6.71
CA LYS A 108 2.70 0.95 -7.11
C LYS A 108 4.17 0.89 -7.58
N PRO A 109 4.73 1.90 -8.27
CA PRO A 109 6.15 1.90 -8.59
C PRO A 109 7.08 1.83 -7.36
N MET A 110 6.65 2.33 -6.18
CA MET A 110 7.43 2.21 -4.92
C MET A 110 7.58 0.76 -4.45
N VAL A 111 6.68 -0.14 -4.89
CA VAL A 111 6.71 -1.56 -4.52
C VAL A 111 7.81 -2.31 -5.27
N ARG A 112 8.10 -1.94 -6.52
CA ARG A 112 9.16 -2.59 -7.33
C ARG A 112 10.52 -2.59 -6.62
N PHE A 113 10.81 -1.53 -5.89
CA PHE A 113 12.06 -1.35 -5.14
C PHE A 113 11.74 -1.11 -3.66
N HIS A 114 10.83 -1.94 -3.12
CA HIS A 114 10.41 -1.80 -1.74
C HIS A 114 11.60 -1.92 -0.78
N LEU A 115 11.69 -0.97 0.16
CA LEU A 115 12.69 -0.95 1.21
C LEU A 115 11.97 -1.07 2.56
N PRO A 116 11.87 -2.29 3.12
CA PRO A 116 11.28 -2.48 4.44
C PRO A 116 12.05 -1.67 5.48
N PHE A 117 11.32 -1.09 6.44
CA PHE A 117 11.90 -0.33 7.55
C PHE A 117 12.70 0.93 7.13
N ALA A 118 12.44 1.45 5.92
CA ALA A 118 13.04 2.69 5.44
C ALA A 118 12.80 3.84 6.42
N SER A 119 13.83 4.68 6.58
CA SER A 119 13.69 5.97 7.29
C SER A 119 12.80 6.93 6.48
N LEU A 120 12.39 8.02 7.13
CA LEU A 120 11.65 9.08 6.44
C LEU A 120 12.46 9.67 5.28
N GLU A 121 13.75 9.91 5.48
CA GLU A 121 14.66 10.45 4.45
C GLU A 121 14.78 9.50 3.26
N GLU A 122 15.02 8.21 3.50
CA GLU A 122 15.04 7.18 2.45
C GLU A 122 13.73 7.11 1.69
N THR A 123 12.62 7.22 2.38
CA THR A 123 11.28 7.21 1.77
C THR A 123 11.09 8.43 0.88
N ILE A 124 11.40 9.65 1.37
CA ILE A 124 11.32 10.90 0.60
C ILE A 124 12.22 10.83 -0.63
N PHE A 125 13.48 10.42 -0.46
CA PHE A 125 14.43 10.30 -1.57
C PHE A 125 13.90 9.37 -2.67
N ARG A 126 13.39 8.20 -2.30
CA ARG A 126 12.84 7.22 -3.25
C ARG A 126 11.61 7.76 -3.97
N MET A 127 10.69 8.41 -3.26
CA MET A 127 9.48 9.00 -3.85
C MET A 127 9.82 10.08 -4.87
N VAL A 128 10.68 11.03 -4.49
CA VAL A 128 11.11 12.12 -5.37
C VAL A 128 11.86 11.58 -6.59
N SER A 129 12.80 10.67 -6.37
CA SER A 129 13.57 10.05 -7.45
C SER A 129 12.67 9.33 -8.46
N MET A 130 11.70 8.57 -7.98
CA MET A 130 10.77 7.86 -8.85
C MET A 130 9.85 8.80 -9.62
N HIS A 131 9.36 9.88 -8.98
CA HIS A 131 8.57 10.89 -9.67
C HIS A 131 9.39 11.52 -10.81
N LEU A 132 10.60 11.96 -10.53
CA LEU A 132 11.46 12.59 -11.53
C LEU A 132 11.84 11.62 -12.67
N VAL A 133 12.13 10.36 -12.36
CA VAL A 133 12.38 9.32 -13.39
C VAL A 133 11.13 9.13 -14.26
N ALA A 134 9.94 9.10 -13.68
CA ALA A 134 8.69 8.99 -14.44
C ALA A 134 8.49 10.20 -15.36
N GLN A 135 8.80 11.44 -14.89
CA GLN A 135 8.73 12.65 -15.72
C GLN A 135 9.75 12.62 -16.87
N TYR A 136 10.96 12.14 -16.59
CA TYR A 136 11.99 11.95 -17.62
C TYR A 136 11.51 10.97 -18.71
N LEU A 137 10.99 9.82 -18.35
CA LEU A 137 10.46 8.83 -19.30
C LEU A 137 9.27 9.38 -20.12
N ARG A 138 8.40 10.17 -19.50
CA ARG A 138 7.32 10.87 -20.21
C ARG A 138 7.86 11.82 -21.27
N GLN A 139 8.87 12.60 -20.92
CA GLN A 139 9.52 13.53 -21.87
C GLN A 139 10.16 12.77 -23.04
N GLN A 140 10.88 11.67 -22.76
CA GLN A 140 11.46 10.82 -23.80
C GLN A 140 10.41 10.22 -24.74
N ALA A 141 9.20 9.96 -24.23
CA ALA A 141 8.05 9.46 -24.99
C ALA A 141 7.27 10.59 -25.70
N GLY A 142 7.80 11.83 -25.76
CA GLY A 142 7.13 12.99 -26.38
C GLY A 142 5.89 13.49 -25.64
N LYS A 143 5.71 13.13 -24.36
CA LYS A 143 4.61 13.55 -23.52
C LYS A 143 5.00 14.75 -22.66
N SER A 144 4.03 15.55 -22.24
CA SER A 144 4.25 16.61 -21.25
C SER A 144 4.83 16.03 -19.96
N ALA A 145 5.89 16.67 -19.45
CA ALA A 145 6.54 16.32 -18.19
C ALA A 145 6.43 17.48 -17.20
N GLU A 146 6.24 17.15 -15.92
CA GLU A 146 6.08 18.09 -14.80
C GLU A 146 7.31 17.94 -13.90
N TRP A 147 8.32 18.82 -14.07
CA TRP A 147 9.60 18.72 -13.38
C TRP A 147 9.58 19.26 -11.95
N ASN A 148 8.51 19.92 -11.54
CA ASN A 148 8.28 20.28 -10.15
C ASN A 148 7.67 19.09 -9.36
N LEU A 149 7.50 19.26 -8.08
CA LEU A 149 6.94 18.23 -7.20
C LEU A 149 5.43 18.37 -6.96
N ASP A 150 4.73 19.26 -7.68
CA ASP A 150 3.31 19.53 -7.43
C ASP A 150 2.45 18.30 -7.69
N GLY A 151 2.75 17.54 -8.77
CA GLY A 151 2.07 16.28 -9.05
C GLY A 151 2.25 15.25 -7.94
N LEU A 152 3.47 15.12 -7.42
CA LEU A 152 3.76 14.24 -6.30
C LEU A 152 3.01 14.68 -5.03
N THR A 153 3.01 15.97 -4.73
CA THR A 153 2.29 16.55 -3.58
C THR A 153 0.79 16.28 -3.67
N ARG A 154 0.18 16.43 -4.85
CA ARG A 154 -1.24 16.10 -5.08
C ARG A 154 -1.54 14.62 -4.81
N ILE A 155 -0.70 13.70 -5.30
CA ILE A 155 -0.86 12.25 -5.05
C ILE A 155 -0.86 11.97 -3.55
N TYR A 156 0.12 12.50 -2.83
CA TYR A 156 0.21 12.27 -1.38
C TYR A 156 -0.93 12.91 -0.59
N ALA A 157 -1.42 14.07 -1.01
CA ALA A 157 -2.59 14.70 -0.40
C ALA A 157 -3.87 13.86 -0.59
N GLN A 158 -4.03 13.16 -1.71
CA GLN A 158 -5.13 12.22 -1.93
C GLN A 158 -4.99 10.99 -1.03
N ILE A 159 -3.80 10.37 -1.03
CA ILE A 159 -3.52 9.16 -0.26
C ILE A 159 -3.67 9.41 1.25
N ALA A 160 -3.25 10.56 1.75
CA ALA A 160 -3.39 10.90 3.18
C ALA A 160 -4.86 10.93 3.62
N ARG A 161 -5.77 11.42 2.78
CA ARG A 161 -7.22 11.38 3.05
C ARG A 161 -7.75 9.95 3.11
N ASP A 162 -7.34 9.10 2.17
CA ASP A 162 -7.81 7.71 2.09
C ASP A 162 -7.23 6.84 3.20
N ALA A 163 -5.95 7.03 3.55
CA ALA A 163 -5.32 6.33 4.66
C ALA A 163 -6.02 6.62 6.00
N THR A 164 -6.51 7.84 6.21
CA THR A 164 -7.31 8.20 7.39
C THR A 164 -8.64 7.45 7.39
N SER A 165 -9.37 7.43 6.28
CA SER A 165 -10.64 6.71 6.17
C SER A 165 -10.48 5.20 6.41
N ILE A 166 -9.43 4.58 5.87
CA ILE A 166 -9.15 3.15 6.09
C ILE A 166 -8.85 2.88 7.57
N ARG A 167 -8.03 3.72 8.20
CA ARG A 167 -7.74 3.59 9.64
C ARG A 167 -9.00 3.69 10.49
N ASP A 168 -9.85 4.69 10.22
CA ASP A 168 -11.06 4.95 11.00
C ASP A 168 -12.12 3.85 10.79
N GLY A 169 -12.07 3.11 9.68
CA GLY A 169 -12.91 1.95 9.43
C GLY A 169 -12.42 0.65 10.09
N LEU A 170 -11.18 0.61 10.58
CA LEU A 170 -10.58 -0.55 11.26
C LEU A 170 -10.63 -0.45 12.80
N LEU A 171 -11.00 0.69 13.35
CA LEU A 171 -11.17 0.95 14.80
C LEU A 171 -12.64 0.82 15.20
#